data_87ea47151f123a826de940de6a0f420a
#
_entry.id   87ea47151f123a826de940de6a0f420a
#
_cell.length_a   1.000
_cell.length_b   1.000
_cell.length_c   1.000
_cell.angle_alpha   90.00
_cell.angle_beta   90.00
_cell.angle_gamma   90.00
#
_symmetry.space_group_name_H-M   'P 1'
#
loop_
_entity.id
_entity.type
_entity.pdbx_description
1 polymer ?
#
loop_
_entity_poly.entity_id
_entity_poly.type
_entity_poly.pdbx_seq_one_letter_code
_entity_poly.pdbx_strand_id
1 'polypeptide(L)'
;TDPWDTTRAMAIGRQIAEQYLEALKEVRPKAFGSAFVVKTASLLGVRDSRRIEGDYTFTFQDWLERKTFEDEIGRNCYYIDVHKPGHKETRYKKGESHGIPYRCLTPKGLKNLLVAGRCISTDEEAFAGNASLSGDGGSRWNGCCACHQTDKE
;
A
#
# COMPACT_ATOMS: atom_id res chain seq x y z
N THR A 1 15.29 -5.28 -5.51
CA THR A 1 14.73 -6.62 -5.22
C THR A 1 15.54 -7.65 -5.98
N ASP A 2 16.15 -8.57 -5.27
CA ASP A 2 16.88 -9.68 -5.85
C ASP A 2 15.87 -10.75 -6.30
N PRO A 3 15.92 -11.24 -7.55
CA PRO A 3 15.05 -12.32 -8.03
C PRO A 3 15.16 -13.62 -7.21
N TRP A 4 16.34 -13.92 -6.71
CA TRP A 4 16.58 -15.09 -5.86
C TRP A 4 15.89 -14.99 -4.50
N ASP A 5 15.90 -13.80 -3.89
CA ASP A 5 15.16 -13.55 -2.65
C ASP A 5 13.66 -13.65 -2.86
N THR A 6 13.16 -13.17 -4.00
CA THR A 6 11.74 -13.32 -4.37
C THR A 6 11.36 -14.79 -4.53
N THR A 7 12.20 -15.59 -5.21
CA THR A 7 11.99 -17.03 -5.39
C THR A 7 11.99 -17.76 -4.05
N ARG A 8 12.96 -17.45 -3.19
CA ARG A 8 13.04 -18.01 -1.84
C ARG A 8 11.82 -17.66 -1.00
N ALA A 9 11.40 -16.39 -1.03
CA ALA A 9 10.22 -15.91 -0.30
C ALA A 9 8.93 -16.60 -0.77
N MET A 10 8.79 -16.87 -2.08
CA MET A 10 7.65 -17.64 -2.60
C MET A 10 7.64 -19.08 -2.09
N ALA A 11 8.80 -19.74 -2.05
CA ALA A 11 8.91 -21.12 -1.54
C ALA A 11 8.54 -21.16 -0.04
N ILE A 12 9.10 -20.28 0.76
CA ILE A 12 8.80 -20.15 2.19
C ILE A 12 7.31 -19.82 2.41
N GLY A 13 6.75 -18.89 1.63
CA GLY A 13 5.33 -18.54 1.75
C GLY A 13 4.39 -19.71 1.52
N ARG A 14 4.72 -20.60 0.60
CA ARG A 14 3.93 -21.85 0.39
C ARG A 14 4.03 -22.79 1.57
N GLN A 15 5.23 -22.99 2.12
CA GLN A 15 5.42 -23.80 3.33
C GLN A 15 4.63 -23.24 4.52
N ILE A 16 4.66 -21.91 4.69
CA ILE A 16 3.88 -21.23 5.74
C ILE A 16 2.38 -21.45 5.54
N ALA A 17 1.87 -21.41 4.30
CA ALA A 17 0.45 -21.66 4.03
C ALA A 17 0.03 -23.09 4.45
N GLU A 18 0.86 -24.09 4.23
CA GLU A 18 0.64 -25.48 4.67
C GLU A 18 0.67 -25.58 6.20
N GLN A 19 1.65 -24.94 6.85
CA GLN A 19 1.73 -24.91 8.32
C GLN A 19 0.51 -24.24 8.95
N TYR A 20 0.01 -23.15 8.36
CA TYR A 20 -1.24 -22.52 8.81
C TYR A 20 -2.43 -23.44 8.67
N LEU A 21 -2.51 -24.20 7.58
CA LEU A 21 -3.60 -25.17 7.39
C LEU A 21 -3.57 -26.24 8.48
N GLU A 22 -2.42 -26.82 8.77
CA GLU A 22 -2.30 -27.83 9.83
C GLU A 22 -2.66 -27.26 11.21
N ALA A 23 -2.15 -26.08 11.54
CA ALA A 23 -2.51 -25.40 12.78
C ALA A 23 -4.04 -25.14 12.88
N LEU A 24 -4.70 -24.74 11.78
CA LEU A 24 -6.15 -24.55 11.75
C LEU A 24 -6.92 -25.85 11.93
N LYS A 25 -6.45 -26.97 11.39
CA LYS A 25 -7.04 -28.30 11.60
C LYS A 25 -6.97 -28.72 13.07
N GLU A 26 -5.84 -28.45 13.74
CA GLU A 26 -5.65 -28.74 15.17
C GLU A 26 -6.55 -27.88 16.06
N VAL A 27 -6.58 -26.56 15.83
CA VAL A 27 -7.31 -25.61 16.67
C VAL A 27 -8.82 -25.63 16.41
N ARG A 28 -9.24 -25.89 15.19
CA ARG A 28 -10.65 -25.88 14.76
C ARG A 28 -11.01 -27.09 13.88
N PRO A 29 -10.88 -28.34 14.37
CA PRO A 29 -11.04 -29.55 13.55
C PRO A 29 -12.44 -29.67 12.92
N LYS A 30 -13.48 -29.20 13.60
CA LYS A 30 -14.86 -29.23 13.03
C LYS A 30 -15.00 -28.34 11.81
N ALA A 31 -14.26 -27.25 11.72
CA ALA A 31 -14.34 -26.31 10.59
C ALA A 31 -13.33 -26.61 9.50
N PHE A 32 -12.12 -27.05 9.85
CA PHE A 32 -10.99 -27.20 8.93
C PHE A 32 -10.47 -28.63 8.78
N GLY A 33 -11.05 -29.63 9.45
CA GLY A 33 -10.54 -31.00 9.44
C GLY A 33 -10.41 -31.62 8.03
N SER A 34 -11.31 -31.29 7.12
CA SER A 34 -11.27 -31.73 5.71
C SER A 34 -10.74 -30.64 4.76
N ALA A 35 -10.24 -29.51 5.27
CA ALA A 35 -9.72 -28.44 4.43
C ALA A 35 -8.39 -28.82 3.78
N PHE A 36 -8.15 -28.28 2.60
CA PHE A 36 -6.89 -28.44 1.87
C PHE A 36 -6.57 -27.16 1.08
N VAL A 37 -5.30 -26.96 0.75
CA VAL A 37 -4.86 -25.82 -0.08
C VAL A 37 -5.24 -26.08 -1.53
N VAL A 38 -6.19 -25.32 -2.05
CA VAL A 38 -6.62 -25.43 -3.46
C VAL A 38 -5.60 -24.77 -4.39
N LYS A 39 -5.10 -23.59 -3.99
CA LYS A 39 -4.19 -22.79 -4.82
C LYS A 39 -3.42 -21.78 -3.96
N THR A 40 -2.17 -21.56 -4.30
CA THR A 40 -1.37 -20.44 -3.81
C THR A 40 -1.22 -19.38 -4.90
N ALA A 41 -0.88 -18.16 -4.51
CA ALA A 41 -0.63 -17.09 -5.48
C ALA A 41 0.52 -17.45 -6.42
N SER A 42 0.40 -17.09 -7.70
CA SER A 42 1.43 -17.31 -8.71
C SER A 42 2.62 -16.36 -8.56
N LEU A 43 2.40 -15.18 -7.94
CA LEU A 43 3.41 -14.17 -7.70
C LEU A 43 3.38 -13.72 -6.25
N LEU A 44 4.55 -13.34 -5.73
CA LEU A 44 4.67 -12.70 -4.42
C LEU A 44 4.05 -11.30 -4.47
N GLY A 45 3.22 -10.97 -3.49
CA GLY A 45 2.62 -9.64 -3.33
C GLY A 45 3.61 -8.62 -2.79
N VAL A 46 4.58 -8.20 -3.60
CA VAL A 46 5.55 -7.17 -3.22
C VAL A 46 4.87 -5.81 -3.29
N ARG A 47 4.65 -5.18 -2.15
CA ARG A 47 4.00 -3.85 -2.08
C ARG A 47 4.98 -2.68 -1.96
N ASP A 48 6.22 -2.90 -1.57
CA ASP A 48 7.28 -1.89 -1.58
C ASP A 48 8.52 -2.44 -2.28
N SER A 49 9.14 -1.61 -3.14
CA SER A 49 10.35 -1.99 -3.86
C SER A 49 11.20 -0.75 -4.16
N ARG A 50 11.10 -0.21 -5.37
CA ARG A 50 11.83 0.96 -5.84
C ARG A 50 10.86 2.11 -6.03
N ARG A 51 11.28 3.29 -5.60
CA ARG A 51 10.60 4.56 -5.83
C ARG A 51 11.47 5.44 -6.72
N ILE A 52 10.85 6.28 -7.51
CA ILE A 52 11.59 7.28 -8.29
C ILE A 52 12.04 8.43 -7.39
N GLU A 53 13.07 9.14 -7.80
CA GLU A 53 13.35 10.48 -7.36
C GLU A 53 12.55 11.44 -8.25
N GLY A 54 11.46 11.96 -7.73
CA GLY A 54 10.57 12.90 -8.43
C GLY A 54 10.99 14.35 -8.23
N ASP A 55 10.34 15.27 -8.96
CA ASP A 55 10.51 16.70 -8.75
C ASP A 55 10.05 17.15 -7.36
N TYR A 56 9.20 16.35 -6.73
CA TYR A 56 8.83 16.44 -5.31
C TYR A 56 8.82 15.06 -4.69
N THR A 57 9.28 14.94 -3.45
CA THR A 57 9.15 13.71 -2.64
C THR A 57 8.12 13.96 -1.56
N PHE A 58 7.00 13.28 -1.62
CA PHE A 58 5.96 13.34 -0.59
C PHE A 58 6.46 12.67 0.69
N THR A 59 6.41 13.41 1.80
CA THR A 59 7.00 13.00 3.07
C THR A 59 5.95 12.62 4.12
N PHE A 60 6.39 11.92 5.15
CA PHE A 60 5.57 11.65 6.33
C PHE A 60 5.07 12.93 7.00
N GLN A 61 5.87 14.00 6.99
CA GLN A 61 5.47 15.29 7.53
C GLN A 61 4.32 15.90 6.72
N ASP A 62 4.36 15.84 5.38
CA ASP A 62 3.25 16.29 4.53
C ASP A 62 1.96 15.52 4.84
N TRP A 63 2.10 14.21 5.13
CA TRP A 63 0.98 13.38 5.56
C TRP A 63 0.42 13.80 6.92
N LEU A 64 1.28 14.07 7.92
CA LEU A 64 0.87 14.52 9.25
C LEU A 64 0.14 15.86 9.21
N GLU A 65 0.63 16.80 8.42
CA GLU A 65 0.07 18.13 8.23
C GLU A 65 -1.21 18.15 7.38
N ARG A 66 -1.62 17.00 6.81
CA ARG A 66 -2.76 16.94 5.87
C ARG A 66 -2.58 17.92 4.72
N LYS A 67 -1.36 18.05 4.25
CA LYS A 67 -0.94 19.08 3.31
C LYS A 67 -1.74 19.06 2.03
N THR A 68 -2.06 20.22 1.52
CA THR A 68 -2.65 20.48 0.22
C THR A 68 -1.60 21.05 -0.72
N PHE A 69 -1.74 20.82 -2.01
CA PHE A 69 -0.79 21.27 -3.02
C PHE A 69 -1.54 21.96 -4.15
N GLU A 70 -0.94 22.99 -4.77
CA GLU A 70 -1.52 23.66 -5.93
C GLU A 70 -1.65 22.74 -7.13
N ASP A 71 -0.72 21.75 -7.24
CA ASP A 71 -0.65 20.77 -8.29
C ASP A 71 -1.22 19.40 -7.87
N GLU A 72 -2.13 19.35 -6.90
CA GLU A 72 -2.67 18.08 -6.46
C GLU A 72 -3.56 17.42 -7.52
N ILE A 73 -3.31 16.15 -7.76
CA ILE A 73 -4.05 15.30 -8.72
C ILE A 73 -5.15 14.47 -8.07
N GLY A 74 -5.16 14.41 -6.76
CA GLY A 74 -6.13 13.66 -5.98
C GLY A 74 -5.85 13.79 -4.49
N ARG A 75 -6.76 13.24 -3.69
CA ARG A 75 -6.65 13.23 -2.22
C ARG A 75 -6.70 11.81 -1.70
N ASN A 76 -5.98 11.57 -0.61
CA ASN A 76 -5.96 10.29 0.07
C ASN A 76 -6.27 10.47 1.57
N CYS A 77 -7.09 9.58 2.13
CA CYS A 77 -7.43 9.53 3.54
C CYS A 77 -7.07 8.16 4.18
N TYR A 78 -6.20 7.39 3.54
CA TYR A 78 -5.77 6.12 4.09
C TYR A 78 -4.73 6.33 5.19
N TYR A 79 -4.88 5.62 6.30
CA TYR A 79 -3.97 5.68 7.43
C TYR A 79 -2.60 5.04 7.10
N ILE A 80 -1.58 5.41 7.88
CA ILE A 80 -0.26 4.78 7.74
C ILE A 80 -0.26 3.42 8.44
N ASP A 81 -0.12 2.38 7.63
CA ASP A 81 -0.07 0.99 8.05
C ASP A 81 1.38 0.50 8.06
N VAL A 82 2.08 0.75 9.17
CA VAL A 82 3.45 0.30 9.36
C VAL A 82 3.48 -0.78 10.43
N HIS A 83 3.80 -2.00 10.04
CA HIS A 83 3.96 -3.13 10.93
C HIS A 83 5.36 -3.16 11.59
N LYS A 84 5.71 -2.09 12.33
CA LYS A 84 6.95 -2.05 13.13
C LYS A 84 6.60 -2.10 14.62
N PRO A 85 7.33 -2.87 15.46
CA PRO A 85 7.12 -2.88 16.90
C PRO A 85 7.19 -1.46 17.49
N GLY A 86 6.19 -1.07 18.28
CA GLY A 86 6.13 0.25 18.91
C GLY A 86 5.57 1.37 18.01
N HIS A 87 5.26 1.12 16.76
CA HIS A 87 4.61 2.10 15.90
C HIS A 87 3.13 2.24 16.29
N LYS A 88 2.71 3.47 16.60
CA LYS A 88 1.30 3.76 16.85
C LYS A 88 0.59 3.98 15.53
N GLU A 89 -0.48 3.24 15.29
CA GLU A 89 -1.36 3.45 14.14
C GLU A 89 -1.91 4.88 14.18
N THR A 90 -1.56 5.68 13.16
CA THR A 90 -2.02 7.05 13.05
C THR A 90 -3.13 7.11 12.01
N ARG A 91 -4.33 7.45 12.44
CA ARG A 91 -5.54 7.48 11.60
C ARG A 91 -5.97 8.92 11.30
N TYR A 92 -6.70 9.07 10.20
CA TYR A 92 -7.42 10.30 9.90
C TYR A 92 -8.66 10.42 10.78
N LYS A 93 -8.98 11.64 11.16
CA LYS A 93 -10.32 11.95 11.66
C LYS A 93 -11.31 12.00 10.49
N LYS A 94 -12.61 11.92 10.78
CA LYS A 94 -13.64 12.06 9.76
C LYS A 94 -13.48 13.37 9.00
N GLY A 95 -13.44 13.31 7.67
CA GLY A 95 -13.27 14.48 6.79
C GLY A 95 -11.81 14.94 6.55
N GLU A 96 -10.82 14.36 7.24
CA GLU A 96 -9.41 14.67 6.97
C GLU A 96 -8.89 13.89 5.75
N SER A 97 -8.03 14.53 4.97
CA SER A 97 -7.32 13.94 3.84
C SER A 97 -6.09 14.77 3.51
N HIS A 98 -5.13 14.20 2.78
CA HIS A 98 -4.00 14.96 2.22
C HIS A 98 -4.06 14.96 0.69
N GLY A 99 -3.46 15.97 0.07
CA GLY A 99 -3.28 16.05 -1.37
C GLY A 99 -2.12 15.18 -1.86
N ILE A 100 -2.18 14.74 -3.10
CA ILE A 100 -1.08 14.04 -3.79
C ILE A 100 -0.61 14.96 -4.91
N PRO A 101 0.60 15.54 -4.81
CA PRO A 101 1.08 16.47 -5.82
C PRO A 101 1.50 15.76 -7.12
N TYR A 102 1.21 16.37 -8.25
CA TYR A 102 1.61 15.88 -9.57
C TYR A 102 3.11 15.64 -9.69
N ARG A 103 3.91 16.50 -9.06
CA ARG A 103 5.38 16.42 -9.05
C ARG A 103 5.95 15.15 -8.40
N CYS A 104 5.14 14.37 -7.69
CA CYS A 104 5.54 13.03 -7.22
C CYS A 104 5.54 11.99 -8.34
N LEU A 105 4.90 12.28 -9.46
CA LEU A 105 4.81 11.38 -10.62
C LEU A 105 5.86 11.70 -11.69
N THR A 106 6.48 12.89 -11.64
CA THR A 106 7.47 13.35 -12.61
C THR A 106 8.88 12.96 -12.17
N PRO A 107 9.58 12.05 -12.89
CA PRO A 107 10.96 11.70 -12.56
C PRO A 107 11.89 12.89 -12.78
N LYS A 108 12.74 13.17 -11.80
CA LYS A 108 13.72 14.24 -11.88
C LYS A 108 14.69 14.03 -13.04
N GLY A 109 14.87 15.06 -13.84
CA GLY A 109 15.77 15.05 -14.99
C GLY A 109 15.29 14.29 -16.23
N LEU A 110 14.08 13.71 -16.20
CA LEU A 110 13.45 13.08 -17.36
C LEU A 110 12.24 13.90 -17.80
N LYS A 111 12.08 14.00 -19.12
CA LYS A 111 10.91 14.65 -19.75
C LYS A 111 10.03 13.61 -20.41
N ASN A 112 8.76 13.91 -20.57
CA ASN A 112 7.78 13.06 -21.25
C ASN A 112 7.60 11.66 -20.60
N LEU A 113 7.84 11.56 -19.28
CA LEU A 113 7.62 10.34 -18.53
C LEU A 113 6.83 10.67 -17.25
N LEU A 114 5.79 9.91 -16.99
CA LEU A 114 5.06 9.90 -15.73
C LEU A 114 5.12 8.51 -15.13
N VAL A 115 5.27 8.47 -13.81
CA VAL A 115 5.32 7.22 -13.04
C VAL A 115 4.16 7.21 -12.06
N ALA A 116 3.40 6.11 -12.01
CA ALA A 116 2.26 5.97 -11.14
C ALA A 116 2.32 4.66 -10.33
N GLY A 117 1.50 4.58 -9.29
CA GLY A 117 1.41 3.41 -8.46
C GLY A 117 2.49 3.38 -7.37
N ARG A 118 2.98 2.19 -7.02
CA ARG A 118 3.90 1.98 -5.88
C ARG A 118 5.32 2.55 -6.05
N CYS A 119 5.64 3.09 -7.20
CA CYS A 119 6.96 3.67 -7.48
C CYS A 119 6.97 5.19 -7.54
N ILE A 120 5.89 5.87 -7.14
CA ILE A 120 5.86 7.34 -7.03
C ILE A 120 6.90 7.83 -6.01
N SER A 121 7.28 9.10 -6.12
CA SER A 121 8.27 9.72 -5.23
C SER A 121 7.71 9.99 -3.84
N THR A 122 8.02 9.11 -2.89
CA THR A 122 7.64 9.23 -1.48
C THR A 122 8.78 8.79 -0.58
N ASP A 123 8.81 9.23 0.67
CA ASP A 123 9.66 8.60 1.69
C ASP A 123 9.09 7.23 2.14
N GLU A 124 9.83 6.50 2.96
CA GLU A 124 9.45 5.15 3.39
C GLU A 124 8.18 5.16 4.25
N GLU A 125 8.04 6.13 5.13
CA GLU A 125 6.93 6.19 6.07
C GLU A 125 5.64 6.66 5.39
N ALA A 126 5.71 7.69 4.55
CA ALA A 126 4.57 8.16 3.76
C ALA A 126 4.10 7.12 2.76
N PHE A 127 5.02 6.30 2.23
CA PHE A 127 4.69 5.21 1.32
C PHE A 127 3.70 4.22 1.94
N ALA A 128 3.84 3.89 3.21
CA ALA A 128 2.93 2.97 3.89
C ALA A 128 1.48 3.47 3.91
N GLY A 129 1.26 4.80 3.96
CA GLY A 129 -0.06 5.42 3.80
C GLY A 129 -0.51 5.54 2.34
N ASN A 130 0.42 5.68 1.41
CA ASN A 130 0.15 5.82 -0.01
C ASN A 130 0.17 4.49 -0.78
N ALA A 131 0.69 3.41 -0.20
CA ALA A 131 0.77 2.09 -0.83
C ALA A 131 -0.59 1.54 -1.25
N SER A 132 -1.67 1.99 -0.62
CA SER A 132 -3.03 1.64 -1.03
C SER A 132 -3.43 2.20 -2.40
N LEU A 133 -2.71 3.20 -2.92
CA LEU A 133 -2.91 3.72 -4.28
C LEU A 133 -2.43 2.73 -5.35
N SER A 134 -1.59 1.78 -4.99
CA SER A 134 -0.88 0.92 -5.94
C SER A 134 -1.27 -0.55 -5.92
N GLY A 135 -1.97 -1.03 -4.90
CA GLY A 135 -1.96 -2.47 -4.60
C GLY A 135 -3.14 -3.29 -5.07
N ASP A 136 -4.34 -2.76 -5.00
CA ASP A 136 -5.53 -3.59 -5.20
C ASP A 136 -6.45 -2.98 -6.26
N GLY A 137 -6.03 -3.10 -7.50
CA GLY A 137 -6.86 -2.92 -8.70
C GLY A 137 -8.16 -2.11 -8.53
N GLY A 138 -8.09 -0.80 -8.56
CA GLY A 138 -9.26 0.05 -8.82
C GLY A 138 -10.24 0.29 -7.67
N SER A 139 -10.32 -0.55 -6.65
CA SER A 139 -11.37 -0.43 -5.62
C SER A 139 -11.08 0.63 -4.54
N ARG A 140 -9.82 1.01 -4.35
CA ARG A 140 -9.44 2.00 -3.32
C ARG A 140 -9.31 3.44 -3.83
N TRP A 141 -9.19 3.64 -5.14
CA TRP A 141 -9.41 4.96 -5.75
C TRP A 141 -10.83 5.46 -5.50
N ASN A 142 -11.81 4.55 -5.55
CA ASN A 142 -13.20 4.88 -5.28
C ASN A 142 -13.44 5.30 -3.81
N GLY A 143 -12.64 4.81 -2.86
CA GLY A 143 -12.73 5.22 -1.47
C GLY A 143 -12.29 6.68 -1.24
N CYS A 144 -11.29 7.17 -1.96
CA CYS A 144 -10.86 8.56 -1.90
C CYS A 144 -11.87 9.52 -2.55
N CYS A 145 -12.48 9.13 -3.66
CA CYS A 145 -13.56 9.90 -4.27
C CYS A 145 -14.85 9.88 -3.43
N ALA A 146 -15.12 8.77 -2.73
CA ALA A 146 -16.29 8.64 -1.87
C ALA A 146 -16.23 9.56 -0.63
N CYS A 147 -15.03 9.85 -0.11
CA CYS A 147 -14.89 10.83 0.98
C CYS A 147 -15.33 12.25 0.57
N HIS A 148 -15.30 12.56 -0.72
CA HIS A 148 -15.70 13.87 -1.24
C HIS A 148 -17.20 13.94 -1.62
N GLN A 149 -17.86 12.78 -1.76
CA GLN A 149 -19.29 12.74 -2.12
C GLN A 149 -20.25 12.72 -0.93
N THR A 150 -19.78 12.45 0.28
CA THR A 150 -20.62 12.38 1.48
C THR A 150 -20.83 13.71 2.19
N ASP A 151 -20.19 14.80 1.75
CA ASP A 151 -20.36 16.14 2.33
C ASP A 151 -21.38 17.02 1.54
N LYS A 152 -22.21 16.42 0.68
CA LYS A 152 -23.24 17.11 -0.10
C LYS A 152 -24.68 16.61 0.15
N GLU A 153 -24.95 16.08 1.35
CA GLU A 153 -26.31 15.90 1.84
C GLU A 153 -26.47 16.49 3.25
#